data_5d3ce92314db8ddc70d31375c5eeeb2f
#
_entry.id   5d3ce92314db8ddc70d31375c5eeeb2f
#
_cell.length_a   1.000
_cell.length_b   1.000
_cell.length_c   1.000
_cell.angle_alpha   90.00
_cell.angle_beta   90.00
_cell.angle_gamma   90.00
#
_symmetry.space_group_name_H-M   'P 1'
#
loop_
_entity.id
_entity.type
_entity.pdbx_description
1 polymer ?
#
loop_
_entity_poly.entity_id
_entity_poly.type
_entity_poly.pdbx_seq_one_letter_code
_entity_poly.pdbx_strand_id
1 'polypeptide(L)'
;MQKYGMIIRKERERNQMSPEVLANILLLSEEELDTVETGKAELSDVRLNICANIFRISKEAMIQGVRKDALSDDEIRERLQDINRQLAGRKPEKTFAEQIDEVIAGKYPRYDALKICDTPQILLDVGCEQLPILYTQSHLRKVIQPMDRRKHSHGVDIEILKGLSKELESPVAIYDSLTRDDSIVVVTSALDEERNPVMVTIRPNGEGRYEASIVKSNFATSIYGREGFENHLKNILEQGKLLFYDKEKSQELFSVLGLDFPEGLNNFDSDNIIRRSDHVVKNDISNEYDLSIAEDLTEKQPKMH
;
A
#
# COMPACT_ATOMS: atom_id res chain seq x y z
N MET A 1 34.72 1.32 -25.37
CA MET A 1 33.54 0.47 -25.68
C MET A 1 32.64 0.47 -24.46
N GLN A 2 31.47 0.99 -24.58
CA GLN A 2 30.57 1.10 -23.40
C GLN A 2 29.91 -0.23 -23.15
N LYS A 3 30.05 -0.73 -21.94
CA LYS A 3 29.60 -2.08 -21.55
C LYS A 3 28.06 -2.21 -21.50
N TYR A 4 27.33 -1.10 -21.27
CA TYR A 4 25.88 -1.16 -21.12
C TYR A 4 25.08 -1.44 -22.41
N GLY A 5 25.61 -1.09 -23.58
CA GLY A 5 24.98 -1.37 -24.86
C GLY A 5 24.74 -2.87 -25.06
N MET A 6 25.75 -3.68 -24.76
CA MET A 6 25.66 -5.14 -24.83
C MET A 6 24.64 -5.72 -23.83
N ILE A 7 24.45 -5.05 -22.67
CA ILE A 7 23.47 -5.46 -21.68
C ILE A 7 22.07 -5.15 -22.19
N ILE A 8 21.85 -3.95 -22.72
CA ILE A 8 20.59 -3.55 -23.34
C ILE A 8 20.17 -4.56 -24.41
N ARG A 9 21.07 -4.93 -25.31
CA ARG A 9 20.83 -5.92 -26.34
C ARG A 9 20.42 -7.28 -25.76
N LYS A 10 21.19 -7.80 -24.79
CA LYS A 10 20.91 -9.09 -24.16
C LYS A 10 19.59 -9.10 -23.41
N GLU A 11 19.27 -8.02 -22.69
CA GLU A 11 17.99 -7.96 -21.98
C GLU A 11 16.81 -7.76 -22.94
N ARG A 12 16.98 -7.03 -24.04
CA ARG A 12 15.99 -6.93 -25.11
C ARG A 12 15.68 -8.32 -25.70
N GLU A 13 16.73 -9.06 -26.06
CA GLU A 13 16.60 -10.41 -26.62
C GLU A 13 15.98 -11.39 -25.62
N ARG A 14 16.38 -11.30 -24.33
CA ARG A 14 15.81 -12.13 -23.26
C ARG A 14 14.30 -11.88 -23.05
N ASN A 15 13.88 -10.63 -23.19
CA ASN A 15 12.47 -10.24 -23.10
C ASN A 15 11.71 -10.41 -24.43
N GLN A 16 12.31 -11.07 -25.45
CA GLN A 16 11.74 -11.30 -26.77
C GLN A 16 11.26 -9.99 -27.44
N MET A 17 11.90 -8.89 -27.14
CA MET A 17 11.57 -7.57 -27.68
C MET A 17 12.33 -7.33 -28.98
N SER A 18 11.61 -6.94 -30.05
CA SER A 18 12.26 -6.60 -31.32
C SER A 18 13.06 -5.29 -31.22
N PRO A 19 14.09 -5.08 -32.05
CA PRO A 19 14.80 -3.80 -32.12
C PRO A 19 13.86 -2.62 -32.38
N GLU A 20 12.90 -2.78 -33.28
CA GLU A 20 11.90 -1.78 -33.62
C GLU A 20 11.11 -1.32 -32.38
N VAL A 21 10.65 -2.25 -31.55
CA VAL A 21 9.87 -1.94 -30.33
C VAL A 21 10.71 -1.14 -29.34
N LEU A 22 11.95 -1.55 -29.06
CA LEU A 22 12.82 -0.81 -28.15
C LEU A 22 13.22 0.55 -28.71
N ALA A 23 13.53 0.63 -29.99
CA ALA A 23 13.87 1.89 -30.67
C ALA A 23 12.70 2.89 -30.55
N ASN A 24 11.48 2.45 -30.83
CA ASN A 24 10.28 3.30 -30.68
C ASN A 24 10.08 3.80 -29.24
N ILE A 25 10.26 2.93 -28.24
CA ILE A 25 10.15 3.34 -26.81
C ILE A 25 11.21 4.39 -26.44
N LEU A 26 12.44 4.24 -26.99
CA LEU A 26 13.53 5.15 -26.72
C LEU A 26 13.52 6.40 -27.62
N LEU A 27 12.58 6.49 -28.55
CA LEU A 27 12.53 7.53 -29.57
C LEU A 27 13.86 7.60 -30.36
N LEU A 28 14.28 6.44 -30.87
CA LEU A 28 15.44 6.23 -31.73
C LEU A 28 15.01 5.55 -33.02
N SER A 29 15.84 5.66 -34.06
CA SER A 29 15.78 4.72 -35.20
C SER A 29 16.41 3.38 -34.83
N GLU A 30 16.10 2.32 -35.58
CA GLU A 30 16.74 1.01 -35.37
C GLU A 30 18.26 1.08 -35.60
N GLU A 31 18.73 1.92 -36.53
CA GLU A 31 20.15 2.14 -36.77
C GLU A 31 20.86 2.83 -35.58
N GLU A 32 20.18 3.82 -34.97
CA GLU A 32 20.70 4.45 -33.75
C GLU A 32 20.74 3.49 -32.59
N LEU A 33 19.70 2.65 -32.43
CA LEU A 33 19.68 1.60 -31.40
C LEU A 33 20.81 0.60 -31.61
N ASP A 34 21.07 0.14 -32.83
CA ASP A 34 22.19 -0.77 -33.13
C ASP A 34 23.56 -0.12 -32.77
N THR A 35 23.76 1.18 -33.05
CA THR A 35 24.97 1.87 -32.65
C THR A 35 25.15 1.93 -31.13
N VAL A 36 24.06 2.03 -30.37
CA VAL A 36 24.05 1.96 -28.90
C VAL A 36 24.35 0.54 -28.42
N GLU A 37 23.64 -0.47 -28.95
CA GLU A 37 23.80 -1.87 -28.57
C GLU A 37 25.19 -2.41 -28.88
N THR A 38 25.83 -1.90 -29.94
CA THR A 38 27.22 -2.23 -30.31
C THR A 38 28.24 -1.40 -29.55
N GLY A 39 27.82 -0.46 -28.72
CA GLY A 39 28.73 0.38 -27.90
C GLY A 39 29.41 1.49 -28.67
N LYS A 40 28.92 1.86 -29.86
CA LYS A 40 29.45 2.96 -30.69
C LYS A 40 28.83 4.31 -30.34
N ALA A 41 27.66 4.33 -29.76
CA ALA A 41 26.93 5.53 -29.30
C ALA A 41 26.51 5.42 -27.85
N GLU A 42 26.28 6.59 -27.21
CA GLU A 42 25.83 6.68 -25.83
C GLU A 42 24.35 7.04 -25.77
N LEU A 43 23.63 6.49 -24.77
CA LEU A 43 22.30 6.95 -24.42
C LEU A 43 22.37 8.12 -23.45
N SER A 44 21.42 9.04 -23.58
CA SER A 44 21.19 10.03 -22.54
C SER A 44 20.74 9.37 -21.23
N ASP A 45 20.95 10.07 -20.12
CA ASP A 45 20.55 9.64 -18.78
C ASP A 45 19.07 9.24 -18.69
N VAL A 46 18.21 9.97 -19.38
CA VAL A 46 16.77 9.70 -19.44
C VAL A 46 16.49 8.37 -20.13
N ARG A 47 17.14 8.12 -21.28
CA ARG A 47 16.96 6.87 -22.02
C ARG A 47 17.55 5.66 -21.28
N LEU A 48 18.65 5.84 -20.55
CA LEU A 48 19.22 4.81 -19.67
C LEU A 48 18.26 4.47 -18.53
N ASN A 49 17.60 5.45 -17.93
CA ASN A 49 16.58 5.21 -16.90
C ASN A 49 15.37 4.48 -17.46
N ILE A 50 14.95 4.78 -18.70
CA ILE A 50 13.86 4.04 -19.37
C ILE A 50 14.27 2.57 -19.54
N CYS A 51 15.48 2.29 -20.04
CA CYS A 51 15.98 0.92 -20.17
C CYS A 51 16.06 0.20 -18.81
N ALA A 52 16.55 0.90 -17.77
CA ALA A 52 16.62 0.37 -16.42
C ALA A 52 15.26 -0.08 -15.89
N ASN A 53 14.22 0.74 -16.11
CA ASN A 53 12.85 0.43 -15.71
C ASN A 53 12.26 -0.74 -16.51
N ILE A 54 12.43 -0.74 -17.85
CA ILE A 54 11.89 -1.80 -18.72
C ILE A 54 12.51 -3.16 -18.36
N PHE A 55 13.82 -3.19 -18.17
CA PHE A 55 14.55 -4.44 -17.92
C PHE A 55 14.67 -4.78 -16.43
N ARG A 56 14.12 -3.94 -15.54
CA ARG A 56 14.19 -4.09 -14.07
C ARG A 56 15.62 -4.27 -13.56
N ILE A 57 16.55 -3.53 -14.14
CA ILE A 57 17.98 -3.51 -13.78
C ILE A 57 18.30 -2.11 -13.30
N SER A 58 19.09 -1.95 -12.22
CA SER A 58 19.50 -0.62 -11.81
C SER A 58 20.40 0.04 -12.87
N LYS A 59 20.28 1.36 -13.04
CA LYS A 59 21.11 2.13 -13.97
C LYS A 59 22.60 1.90 -13.71
N GLU A 60 23.00 1.86 -12.45
CA GLU A 60 24.36 1.61 -11.98
C GLU A 60 24.86 0.23 -12.43
N ALA A 61 24.02 -0.80 -12.29
CA ALA A 61 24.34 -2.16 -12.75
C ALA A 61 24.52 -2.23 -14.28
N MET A 62 23.69 -1.49 -15.04
CA MET A 62 23.84 -1.38 -16.49
C MET A 62 25.16 -0.69 -16.87
N ILE A 63 25.49 0.45 -16.25
CA ILE A 63 26.71 1.22 -16.53
C ILE A 63 27.95 0.41 -16.16
N GLN A 64 27.94 -0.29 -15.03
CA GLN A 64 29.08 -1.11 -14.57
C GLN A 64 29.23 -2.41 -15.36
N GLY A 65 28.25 -2.76 -16.19
CA GLY A 65 28.26 -4.00 -16.96
C GLY A 65 28.13 -5.26 -16.13
N VAL A 66 27.59 -5.12 -14.91
CA VAL A 66 27.45 -6.21 -13.94
C VAL A 66 26.05 -6.80 -14.08
N ARG A 67 25.97 -8.07 -14.46
CA ARG A 67 24.73 -8.85 -14.35
C ARG A 67 24.56 -9.35 -12.91
N LYS A 68 23.31 -9.45 -12.42
CA LYS A 68 23.01 -10.13 -11.15
C LYS A 68 23.51 -11.59 -11.13
N ASP A 69 23.56 -12.20 -12.30
CA ASP A 69 23.97 -13.58 -12.55
C ASP A 69 25.50 -13.72 -12.82
N ALA A 70 26.25 -12.60 -12.83
CA ALA A 70 27.69 -12.55 -13.05
C ALA A 70 28.51 -12.11 -11.82
N LEU A 71 27.86 -11.94 -10.68
CA LEU A 71 28.58 -11.73 -9.42
C LEU A 71 29.14 -13.07 -8.97
N SER A 72 30.43 -13.08 -8.65
CA SER A 72 31.04 -14.23 -7.97
C SER A 72 30.40 -14.44 -6.60
N ASP A 73 30.46 -15.66 -6.09
CA ASP A 73 29.97 -15.99 -4.73
C ASP A 73 30.60 -15.07 -3.66
N ASP A 74 31.82 -14.65 -3.85
CA ASP A 74 32.52 -13.76 -2.92
C ASP A 74 31.99 -12.32 -3.00
N GLU A 75 31.70 -11.79 -4.18
CA GLU A 75 31.05 -10.47 -4.35
C GLU A 75 29.63 -10.48 -3.81
N ILE A 76 28.89 -11.59 -3.95
CA ILE A 76 27.56 -11.76 -3.34
C ILE A 76 27.68 -11.76 -1.81
N ARG A 77 28.65 -12.46 -1.24
CA ARG A 77 28.89 -12.47 0.22
C ARG A 77 29.27 -11.09 0.73
N GLU A 78 30.14 -10.38 0.04
CA GLU A 78 30.57 -9.03 0.42
C GLU A 78 29.41 -8.04 0.41
N ARG A 79 28.57 -8.07 -0.63
CA ARG A 79 27.34 -7.25 -0.68
C ARG A 79 26.33 -7.62 0.40
N LEU A 80 26.15 -8.91 0.66
CA LEU A 80 25.28 -9.36 1.77
C LEU A 80 25.82 -8.91 3.12
N GLN A 81 27.15 -8.92 3.33
CA GLN A 81 27.77 -8.41 4.55
C GLN A 81 27.60 -6.88 4.67
N ASP A 82 27.70 -6.12 3.57
CA ASP A 82 27.44 -4.69 3.57
C ASP A 82 25.99 -4.36 3.85
N ILE A 83 25.06 -5.07 3.21
CA ILE A 83 23.62 -4.95 3.48
C ILE A 83 23.34 -5.28 4.95
N ASN A 84 23.89 -6.37 5.47
CA ASN A 84 23.72 -6.76 6.87
C ASN A 84 24.33 -5.73 7.84
N ARG A 85 25.48 -5.11 7.50
CA ARG A 85 26.06 -4.00 8.29
C ARG A 85 25.15 -2.77 8.28
N GLN A 86 24.59 -2.42 7.13
CA GLN A 86 23.64 -1.30 7.01
C GLN A 86 22.34 -1.57 7.76
N LEU A 87 21.84 -2.82 7.72
CA LEU A 87 20.65 -3.24 8.45
C LEU A 87 20.89 -3.35 9.96
N ALA A 88 22.08 -3.82 10.38
CA ALA A 88 22.43 -3.91 11.80
C ALA A 88 22.56 -2.55 12.49
N GLY A 89 22.83 -1.47 11.73
CA GLY A 89 22.82 -0.09 12.23
C GLY A 89 21.43 0.55 12.30
N ARG A 90 20.42 -0.04 11.66
CA ARG A 90 19.04 0.43 11.75
C ARG A 90 18.38 -0.21 12.96
N LYS A 91 17.79 0.61 13.82
CA LYS A 91 16.85 0.07 14.83
C LYS A 91 15.78 -0.72 14.09
N PRO A 92 15.44 -1.94 14.54
CA PRO A 92 14.34 -2.69 13.94
C PRO A 92 13.10 -1.78 13.94
N GLU A 93 12.40 -1.75 12.83
CA GLU A 93 11.15 -0.99 12.72
C GLU A 93 10.16 -1.57 13.73
N LYS A 94 9.52 -0.70 14.52
CA LYS A 94 8.54 -1.13 15.51
C LYS A 94 7.32 -1.70 14.82
N THR A 95 6.85 -2.82 15.29
CA THR A 95 5.57 -3.37 14.85
C THR A 95 4.41 -2.42 15.18
N PHE A 96 3.31 -2.54 14.48
CA PHE A 96 2.11 -1.74 14.77
C PHE A 96 1.62 -1.93 16.21
N ALA A 97 1.69 -3.15 16.74
CA ALA A 97 1.35 -3.47 18.12
C ALA A 97 2.24 -2.68 19.11
N GLU A 98 3.55 -2.67 18.91
CA GLU A 98 4.48 -1.91 19.77
C GLU A 98 4.22 -0.40 19.68
N GLN A 99 3.92 0.12 18.49
CA GLN A 99 3.55 1.53 18.31
C GLN A 99 2.27 1.88 19.06
N ILE A 100 1.24 1.01 19.03
CA ILE A 100 -0.01 1.18 19.81
C ILE A 100 0.31 1.23 21.31
N ASP A 101 1.12 0.30 21.82
CA ASP A 101 1.49 0.26 23.24
C ASP A 101 2.23 1.53 23.66
N GLU A 102 3.08 2.08 22.82
CA GLU A 102 3.77 3.35 23.07
C GLU A 102 2.82 4.56 23.07
N VAL A 103 1.82 4.59 22.17
CA VAL A 103 0.79 5.66 22.17
C VAL A 103 -0.02 5.61 23.46
N ILE A 104 -0.41 4.43 23.92
CA ILE A 104 -1.13 4.25 25.19
C ILE A 104 -0.28 4.67 26.38
N ALA A 105 1.00 4.29 26.36
CA ALA A 105 1.96 4.68 27.38
C ALA A 105 2.39 6.17 27.31
N GLY A 106 1.92 6.93 26.31
CA GLY A 106 2.29 8.34 26.10
C GLY A 106 3.75 8.54 25.67
N LYS A 107 4.40 7.49 25.13
CA LYS A 107 5.82 7.50 24.73
C LYS A 107 6.02 7.69 23.22
N TYR A 108 4.98 7.52 22.43
CA TYR A 108 5.05 7.68 20.98
C TYR A 108 5.13 9.16 20.59
N PRO A 109 5.91 9.54 19.55
CA PRO A 109 6.03 10.93 19.11
C PRO A 109 4.66 11.55 18.80
N ARG A 110 4.36 12.72 19.40
CA ARG A 110 3.01 13.29 19.44
C ARG A 110 2.35 13.52 18.08
N TYR A 111 3.15 13.87 17.08
CA TYR A 111 2.64 14.27 15.76
C TYR A 111 2.83 13.20 14.68
N ASP A 112 3.44 12.10 15.01
CA ASP A 112 3.67 11.04 14.04
C ASP A 112 2.47 10.08 13.96
N ALA A 113 2.13 9.66 12.74
CA ALA A 113 1.19 8.58 12.52
C ALA A 113 1.85 7.24 12.87
N LEU A 114 1.05 6.23 13.12
CA LEU A 114 1.50 4.85 13.27
C LEU A 114 1.56 4.18 11.90
N LYS A 115 2.55 3.35 11.66
CA LYS A 115 2.61 2.49 10.48
C LYS A 115 1.96 1.15 10.81
N ILE A 116 0.87 0.82 10.12
CA ILE A 116 0.22 -0.49 10.26
C ILE A 116 1.10 -1.57 9.62
N CYS A 117 1.44 -1.40 8.35
CA CYS A 117 2.31 -2.28 7.55
C CYS A 117 2.71 -1.56 6.26
N ASP A 118 3.56 -2.18 5.45
CA ASP A 118 3.68 -1.86 4.04
C ASP A 118 2.45 -2.38 3.29
N THR A 119 2.13 -1.79 2.13
CA THR A 119 0.95 -2.20 1.35
C THR A 119 1.08 -3.67 0.94
N PRO A 120 0.20 -4.56 1.42
CA PRO A 120 0.21 -5.97 1.06
C PRO A 120 -0.08 -6.21 -0.42
N GLN A 121 0.38 -7.35 -0.95
CA GLN A 121 0.25 -7.70 -2.37
C GLN A 121 -1.20 -7.61 -2.86
N ILE A 122 -2.16 -8.10 -2.10
CA ILE A 122 -3.58 -8.05 -2.47
C ILE A 122 -4.10 -6.62 -2.68
N LEU A 123 -3.60 -5.65 -1.91
CA LEU A 123 -3.95 -4.24 -2.10
C LEU A 123 -3.24 -3.63 -3.30
N LEU A 124 -2.04 -4.09 -3.65
CA LEU A 124 -1.36 -3.71 -4.89
C LEU A 124 -2.13 -4.23 -6.10
N ASP A 125 -2.62 -5.46 -6.02
CA ASP A 125 -3.36 -6.12 -7.09
C ASP A 125 -4.69 -5.39 -7.41
N VAL A 126 -5.36 -4.83 -6.41
CA VAL A 126 -6.56 -3.98 -6.62
C VAL A 126 -6.23 -2.53 -6.99
N GLY A 127 -4.95 -2.16 -7.10
CA GLY A 127 -4.52 -0.88 -7.66
C GLY A 127 -4.00 0.17 -6.65
N CYS A 128 -3.71 -0.22 -5.40
CA CYS A 128 -2.96 0.66 -4.48
C CYS A 128 -1.48 0.74 -4.88
N GLU A 129 -0.82 1.84 -4.57
CA GLU A 129 0.62 1.97 -4.73
C GLU A 129 1.39 1.30 -3.58
N GLN A 130 2.66 0.93 -3.83
CA GLN A 130 3.57 0.37 -2.83
C GLN A 130 4.04 1.49 -1.88
N LEU A 131 3.23 1.79 -0.89
CA LEU A 131 3.43 2.82 0.12
C LEU A 131 3.19 2.25 1.52
N PRO A 132 3.70 2.87 2.61
CA PRO A 132 3.31 2.49 3.95
C PRO A 132 1.81 2.79 4.18
N ILE A 133 1.12 1.92 4.92
CA ILE A 133 -0.24 2.17 5.39
C ILE A 133 -0.13 2.83 6.75
N LEU A 134 -0.54 4.11 6.83
CA LEU A 134 -0.46 4.91 8.06
C LEU A 134 -1.83 5.08 8.72
N TYR A 135 -1.83 5.26 10.04
CA TYR A 135 -3.01 5.49 10.86
C TYR A 135 -2.73 6.56 11.93
N THR A 136 -3.63 7.53 12.13
CA THR A 136 -3.39 8.61 13.10
C THR A 136 -3.61 8.17 14.53
N GLN A 137 -2.86 8.78 15.47
CA GLN A 137 -3.08 8.58 16.90
C GLN A 137 -4.46 9.06 17.36
N SER A 138 -4.99 10.12 16.74
CA SER A 138 -6.33 10.63 17.06
C SER A 138 -7.42 9.62 16.73
N HIS A 139 -7.33 8.99 15.57
CA HIS A 139 -8.25 7.91 15.19
C HIS A 139 -8.07 6.67 16.07
N LEU A 140 -6.84 6.28 16.40
CA LEU A 140 -6.58 5.19 17.33
C LEU A 140 -7.27 5.44 18.68
N ARG A 141 -7.10 6.64 19.27
CA ARG A 141 -7.73 6.97 20.55
C ARG A 141 -9.24 6.98 20.50
N LYS A 142 -9.84 7.33 19.37
CA LYS A 142 -11.31 7.27 19.19
C LYS A 142 -11.80 5.83 19.07
N VAL A 143 -11.10 5.00 18.30
CA VAL A 143 -11.56 3.63 17.99
C VAL A 143 -11.50 2.69 19.18
N ILE A 144 -10.51 2.87 20.08
CA ILE A 144 -10.38 2.08 21.32
C ILE A 144 -11.30 2.53 22.47
N GLN A 145 -12.01 3.65 22.32
CA GLN A 145 -12.98 4.06 23.31
C GLN A 145 -14.21 3.17 23.24
N PRO A 146 -14.89 2.89 24.37
CA PRO A 146 -16.14 2.16 24.34
C PRO A 146 -17.12 2.77 23.34
N MET A 147 -17.92 1.91 22.69
CA MET A 147 -18.85 2.36 21.67
C MET A 147 -19.78 3.45 22.23
N ASP A 148 -19.73 4.62 21.64
CA ASP A 148 -20.63 5.74 21.91
C ASP A 148 -20.97 6.41 20.57
N ARG A 149 -22.18 6.11 20.06
CA ARG A 149 -22.67 6.65 18.78
C ARG A 149 -22.66 8.19 18.74
N ARG A 150 -22.79 8.86 19.90
CA ARG A 150 -22.76 10.33 20.00
C ARG A 150 -21.35 10.88 19.83
N LYS A 151 -20.34 10.10 20.20
CA LYS A 151 -18.91 10.50 20.13
C LYS A 151 -18.20 9.89 18.93
N HIS A 152 -18.92 9.14 18.06
CA HIS A 152 -18.32 8.43 16.93
C HIS A 152 -17.17 7.49 17.34
N SER A 153 -17.24 6.90 18.55
CA SER A 153 -16.32 5.85 18.98
C SER A 153 -16.87 4.49 18.56
N HIS A 154 -15.98 3.57 18.19
CA HIS A 154 -16.36 2.33 17.53
C HIS A 154 -16.18 1.09 18.40
N GLY A 155 -15.53 1.20 19.58
CA GLY A 155 -15.38 0.09 20.51
C GLY A 155 -14.64 -1.13 19.93
N VAL A 156 -13.64 -0.90 19.08
CA VAL A 156 -12.85 -2.01 18.55
C VAL A 156 -11.79 -2.39 19.60
N ASP A 157 -11.73 -3.69 19.91
CA ASP A 157 -10.75 -4.20 20.86
C ASP A 157 -9.31 -3.92 20.41
N ILE A 158 -8.47 -3.58 21.36
CA ILE A 158 -7.08 -3.22 21.11
C ILE A 158 -6.27 -4.39 20.52
N GLU A 159 -6.59 -5.63 20.90
CA GLU A 159 -5.91 -6.81 20.36
C GLU A 159 -6.29 -7.05 18.90
N ILE A 160 -7.50 -6.72 18.48
CA ILE A 160 -7.91 -6.71 17.08
C ILE A 160 -7.07 -5.70 16.30
N LEU A 161 -6.91 -4.49 16.85
CA LEU A 161 -6.08 -3.45 16.21
C LEU A 161 -4.62 -3.88 16.09
N LYS A 162 -4.04 -4.48 17.13
CA LYS A 162 -2.67 -5.01 17.10
C LYS A 162 -2.46 -6.09 16.04
N GLY A 163 -3.49 -6.88 15.74
CA GLY A 163 -3.49 -7.92 14.70
C GLY A 163 -3.74 -7.39 13.28
N LEU A 164 -4.06 -6.12 13.10
CA LEU A 164 -4.59 -5.57 11.86
C LEU A 164 -3.67 -5.72 10.64
N SER A 165 -2.36 -5.70 10.83
CA SER A 165 -1.41 -5.93 9.73
C SER A 165 -1.65 -7.26 9.02
N LYS A 166 -1.90 -8.33 9.79
CA LYS A 166 -2.19 -9.67 9.25
C LYS A 166 -3.56 -9.72 8.56
N GLU A 167 -4.55 -9.03 9.10
CA GLU A 167 -5.87 -8.94 8.50
C GLU A 167 -5.83 -8.24 7.13
N LEU A 168 -4.98 -7.21 6.97
CA LEU A 168 -4.78 -6.53 5.69
C LEU A 168 -4.01 -7.37 4.67
N GLU A 169 -3.10 -8.26 5.12
CA GLU A 169 -2.40 -9.20 4.24
C GLU A 169 -3.33 -10.26 3.65
N SER A 170 -4.39 -10.60 4.36
CA SER A 170 -5.28 -11.71 4.01
C SER A 170 -6.75 -11.37 4.30
N PRO A 171 -7.31 -10.36 3.62
CA PRO A 171 -8.66 -9.87 3.86
C PRO A 171 -9.73 -10.87 3.43
N VAL A 172 -10.94 -10.70 3.96
CA VAL A 172 -12.14 -11.43 3.52
C VAL A 172 -12.66 -10.89 2.20
N ALA A 173 -12.72 -9.55 2.07
CA ALA A 173 -13.15 -8.88 0.85
C ALA A 173 -12.57 -7.47 0.76
N ILE A 174 -12.51 -6.93 -0.46
CA ILE A 174 -12.12 -5.54 -0.73
C ILE A 174 -13.13 -4.96 -1.73
N TYR A 175 -13.57 -3.72 -1.51
CA TYR A 175 -14.49 -3.04 -2.40
C TYR A 175 -14.25 -1.53 -2.43
N ASP A 176 -14.67 -0.85 -3.51
CA ASP A 176 -14.69 0.61 -3.58
C ASP A 176 -15.70 1.19 -2.60
N SER A 177 -15.33 2.21 -1.87
CA SER A 177 -16.19 2.84 -0.88
C SER A 177 -17.51 3.33 -1.53
N LEU A 178 -18.64 3.11 -0.83
CA LEU A 178 -19.95 3.60 -1.25
C LEU A 178 -20.13 5.10 -1.02
N THR A 179 -19.29 5.71 -0.18
CA THR A 179 -19.43 7.09 0.28
C THR A 179 -18.30 8.00 -0.18
N ARG A 180 -17.17 7.43 -0.59
CA ARG A 180 -15.97 8.17 -1.02
C ARG A 180 -15.35 7.50 -2.23
N ASP A 181 -15.34 8.18 -3.35
CA ASP A 181 -14.80 7.64 -4.62
C ASP A 181 -13.26 7.46 -4.59
N ASP A 182 -12.58 8.13 -3.66
CA ASP A 182 -11.12 8.06 -3.47
C ASP A 182 -10.65 6.94 -2.53
N SER A 183 -11.57 6.17 -1.96
CA SER A 183 -11.25 5.21 -0.89
C SER A 183 -11.70 3.79 -1.24
N ILE A 184 -10.95 2.82 -0.71
CA ILE A 184 -11.35 1.41 -0.68
C ILE A 184 -11.68 1.00 0.75
N VAL A 185 -12.44 -0.07 0.88
CA VAL A 185 -12.78 -0.67 2.18
C VAL A 185 -12.33 -2.12 2.18
N VAL A 186 -11.58 -2.49 3.21
CA VAL A 186 -11.11 -3.85 3.46
C VAL A 186 -11.96 -4.46 4.56
N VAL A 187 -12.56 -5.61 4.30
CA VAL A 187 -13.30 -6.41 5.27
C VAL A 187 -12.33 -7.42 5.88
N THR A 188 -12.19 -7.39 7.19
CA THR A 188 -11.34 -8.33 7.94
C THR A 188 -12.14 -9.54 8.43
N SER A 189 -11.46 -10.57 8.94
CA SER A 189 -12.07 -11.70 9.62
C SER A 189 -12.44 -11.39 11.08
N ALA A 190 -11.92 -10.29 11.62
CA ALA A 190 -12.15 -9.88 13.00
C ALA A 190 -13.55 -9.33 13.21
N LEU A 191 -14.09 -9.56 14.41
CA LEU A 191 -15.41 -9.07 14.84
C LEU A 191 -15.24 -8.14 16.04
N ASP A 192 -15.98 -7.04 16.08
CA ASP A 192 -16.07 -6.16 17.25
C ASP A 192 -16.85 -6.80 18.42
N GLU A 193 -16.98 -6.07 19.53
CA GLU A 193 -17.70 -6.55 20.72
C GLU A 193 -19.18 -6.89 20.46
N GLU A 194 -19.82 -6.23 19.48
CA GLU A 194 -21.20 -6.47 19.05
C GLU A 194 -21.29 -7.55 17.95
N ARG A 195 -20.15 -8.22 17.64
CA ARG A 195 -20.02 -9.22 16.57
C ARG A 195 -20.24 -8.67 15.16
N ASN A 196 -19.96 -7.40 14.94
CA ASN A 196 -19.94 -6.83 13.60
C ASN A 196 -18.56 -7.04 12.94
N PRO A 197 -18.49 -7.34 11.64
CA PRO A 197 -17.22 -7.43 10.94
C PRO A 197 -16.45 -6.12 11.00
N VAL A 198 -15.18 -6.18 11.39
CA VAL A 198 -14.32 -5.02 11.42
C VAL A 198 -13.87 -4.66 10.01
N MET A 199 -14.04 -3.41 9.65
CA MET A 199 -13.68 -2.85 8.36
C MET A 199 -12.62 -1.78 8.49
N VAL A 200 -11.76 -1.70 7.48
CA VAL A 200 -10.72 -0.67 7.37
C VAL A 200 -10.93 0.12 6.09
N THR A 201 -11.22 1.40 6.23
CA THR A 201 -11.28 2.31 5.07
C THR A 201 -9.88 2.86 4.80
N ILE A 202 -9.39 2.67 3.59
CA ILE A 202 -8.06 3.13 3.15
C ILE A 202 -8.24 4.13 2.01
N ARG A 203 -7.63 5.30 2.14
CA ARG A 203 -7.45 6.29 1.08
C ARG A 203 -6.06 6.11 0.49
N PRO A 204 -5.94 5.62 -0.75
CA PRO A 204 -4.66 5.51 -1.44
C PRO A 204 -4.03 6.86 -1.73
N ASN A 205 -2.70 6.88 -1.88
CA ASN A 205 -1.92 8.02 -2.38
C ASN A 205 -2.08 9.32 -1.59
N GLY A 206 -2.28 9.22 -0.27
CA GLY A 206 -2.26 10.35 0.63
C GLY A 206 -0.85 10.72 1.11
N GLU A 207 -0.78 11.64 2.06
CA GLU A 207 0.45 12.01 2.74
C GLU A 207 0.23 11.95 4.26
N GLY A 208 1.24 11.55 5.00
CA GLY A 208 1.20 11.49 6.44
C GLY A 208 2.55 11.81 7.07
N ARG A 209 2.56 12.21 8.34
CA ARG A 209 3.79 12.41 9.09
C ARG A 209 4.17 11.09 9.77
N TYR A 210 5.33 10.59 9.42
CA TYR A 210 5.91 9.37 10.00
C TYR A 210 7.43 9.57 10.19
N GLU A 211 7.97 9.15 11.35
CA GLU A 211 9.39 9.35 11.72
C GLU A 211 9.86 10.80 11.51
N ALA A 212 9.07 11.75 12.01
CA ALA A 212 9.31 13.19 11.91
C ALA A 212 9.38 13.77 10.49
N SER A 213 9.03 12.99 9.45
CA SER A 213 9.02 13.40 8.05
C SER A 213 7.61 13.27 7.44
N ILE A 214 7.31 14.07 6.44
CA ILE A 214 6.10 13.88 5.61
C ILE A 214 6.43 12.86 4.54
N VAL A 215 5.65 11.78 4.49
CA VAL A 215 5.83 10.69 3.55
C VAL A 215 4.54 10.44 2.77
N LYS A 216 4.68 10.01 1.52
CA LYS A 216 3.53 9.46 0.78
C LYS A 216 3.07 8.17 1.44
N SER A 217 1.77 7.97 1.54
CA SER A 217 1.20 6.82 2.24
C SER A 217 -0.18 6.46 1.71
N ASN A 218 -0.55 5.20 1.86
CA ASN A 218 -1.94 4.80 1.88
C ASN A 218 -2.46 5.01 3.29
N PHE A 219 -3.56 5.74 3.43
CA PHE A 219 -3.99 6.23 4.74
C PHE A 219 -5.22 5.48 5.24
N ALA A 220 -5.10 4.74 6.34
CA ALA A 220 -6.25 4.18 7.01
C ALA A 220 -7.03 5.32 7.70
N THR A 221 -8.18 5.68 7.15
CA THR A 221 -8.99 6.81 7.61
C THR A 221 -10.02 6.41 8.65
N SER A 222 -10.44 5.14 8.68
CA SER A 222 -11.41 4.64 9.62
C SER A 222 -11.25 3.14 9.86
N ILE A 223 -11.45 2.70 11.10
CA ILE A 223 -11.53 1.29 11.49
C ILE A 223 -12.77 1.17 12.36
N TYR A 224 -13.71 0.29 12.01
CA TYR A 224 -14.99 0.18 12.71
C TYR A 224 -15.67 -1.16 12.44
N GLY A 225 -16.51 -1.61 13.38
CA GLY A 225 -17.43 -2.71 13.16
C GLY A 225 -18.65 -2.27 12.33
N ARG A 226 -19.06 -3.07 11.35
CA ARG A 226 -20.12 -2.72 10.42
C ARG A 226 -21.45 -3.37 10.80
N GLU A 227 -22.34 -2.61 11.41
CA GLU A 227 -23.73 -3.03 11.61
C GLU A 227 -24.44 -3.27 10.26
N GLY A 228 -25.34 -4.24 10.21
CA GLY A 228 -26.12 -4.53 9.01
C GLY A 228 -25.27 -4.94 7.81
N PHE A 229 -24.21 -5.70 8.06
CA PHE A 229 -23.22 -6.12 7.06
C PHE A 229 -23.86 -6.80 5.84
N GLU A 230 -24.89 -7.63 6.02
CA GLU A 230 -25.58 -8.31 4.93
C GLU A 230 -26.17 -7.33 3.90
N ASN A 231 -26.94 -6.33 4.37
CA ASN A 231 -27.52 -5.32 3.49
C ASN A 231 -26.45 -4.44 2.85
N HIS A 232 -25.38 -4.16 3.60
CA HIS A 232 -24.26 -3.40 3.08
C HIS A 232 -23.57 -4.15 1.93
N LEU A 233 -23.32 -5.45 2.08
CA LEU A 233 -22.70 -6.26 1.03
C LEU A 233 -23.63 -6.40 -0.21
N LYS A 234 -24.95 -6.57 -0.01
CA LYS A 234 -25.92 -6.53 -1.11
C LYS A 234 -25.77 -5.24 -1.94
N ASN A 235 -25.72 -4.10 -1.29
CA ASN A 235 -25.52 -2.81 -1.98
C ASN A 235 -24.19 -2.73 -2.74
N ILE A 236 -23.12 -3.32 -2.20
CA ILE A 236 -21.81 -3.38 -2.89
C ILE A 236 -21.91 -4.21 -4.17
N LEU A 237 -22.55 -5.38 -4.09
CA LEU A 237 -22.74 -6.28 -5.22
C LEU A 237 -23.64 -5.64 -6.31
N GLU A 238 -24.75 -5.02 -5.91
CA GLU A 238 -25.68 -4.34 -6.82
C GLU A 238 -25.02 -3.16 -7.56
N GLN A 239 -24.09 -2.46 -6.91
CA GLN A 239 -23.35 -1.36 -7.52
C GLN A 239 -22.09 -1.79 -8.25
N GLY A 240 -21.76 -3.09 -8.28
CA GLY A 240 -20.57 -3.60 -8.96
C GLY A 240 -19.25 -3.10 -8.36
N LYS A 241 -19.23 -2.75 -7.06
CA LYS A 241 -18.06 -2.16 -6.39
C LYS A 241 -17.13 -3.17 -5.72
N LEU A 242 -17.43 -4.48 -5.79
CA LEU A 242 -16.55 -5.51 -5.25
C LEU A 242 -15.28 -5.64 -6.10
N LEU A 243 -14.10 -5.56 -5.48
CA LEU A 243 -12.80 -5.66 -6.13
C LEU A 243 -12.16 -7.04 -5.93
N PHE A 244 -12.35 -7.61 -4.76
CA PHE A 244 -11.80 -8.90 -4.35
C PHE A 244 -12.67 -9.53 -3.27
N TYR A 245 -12.77 -10.86 -3.25
CA TYR A 245 -13.21 -11.60 -2.09
C TYR A 245 -12.54 -12.98 -2.00
N ASP A 246 -12.26 -13.41 -0.78
CA ASP A 246 -11.82 -14.76 -0.47
C ASP A 246 -13.06 -15.61 -0.16
N LYS A 247 -13.31 -16.63 -0.98
CA LYS A 247 -14.53 -17.44 -0.88
C LYS A 247 -14.61 -18.20 0.44
N GLU A 248 -13.51 -18.83 0.85
CA GLU A 248 -13.48 -19.66 2.07
C GLU A 248 -13.70 -18.80 3.31
N LYS A 249 -12.95 -17.71 3.45
CA LYS A 249 -13.11 -16.77 4.55
C LYS A 249 -14.46 -16.06 4.56
N SER A 250 -15.01 -15.75 3.39
CA SER A 250 -16.34 -15.18 3.30
C SER A 250 -17.40 -16.17 3.81
N GLN A 251 -17.32 -17.44 3.40
CA GLN A 251 -18.22 -18.48 3.89
C GLN A 251 -18.09 -18.67 5.41
N GLU A 252 -16.86 -18.69 5.92
CA GLU A 252 -16.60 -18.78 7.36
C GLU A 252 -17.19 -17.57 8.11
N LEU A 253 -16.94 -16.34 7.63
CA LEU A 253 -17.48 -15.12 8.23
C LEU A 253 -19.02 -15.15 8.26
N PHE A 254 -19.68 -15.49 7.14
CA PHE A 254 -21.14 -15.59 7.07
C PHE A 254 -21.69 -16.64 8.03
N SER A 255 -21.03 -17.80 8.12
CA SER A 255 -21.38 -18.86 9.07
C SER A 255 -21.29 -18.38 10.52
N VAL A 256 -20.21 -17.69 10.89
CA VAL A 256 -20.00 -17.13 12.23
C VAL A 256 -21.05 -16.07 12.58
N LEU A 257 -21.46 -15.28 11.58
CA LEU A 257 -22.51 -14.25 11.75
C LEU A 257 -23.94 -14.83 11.76
N GLY A 258 -24.10 -16.09 11.38
CA GLY A 258 -25.42 -16.71 11.23
C GLY A 258 -26.22 -16.13 10.06
N LEU A 259 -25.54 -15.69 9.01
CA LEU A 259 -26.11 -15.10 7.79
C LEU A 259 -26.05 -16.09 6.62
N ASP A 260 -27.02 -15.99 5.71
CA ASP A 260 -26.99 -16.73 4.47
C ASP A 260 -25.93 -16.15 3.52
N PHE A 261 -25.19 -17.04 2.84
CA PHE A 261 -24.19 -16.63 1.87
C PHE A 261 -24.87 -16.04 0.62
N PRO A 262 -24.56 -14.80 0.20
CA PRO A 262 -25.23 -14.14 -0.91
C PRO A 262 -25.08 -14.89 -2.23
N GLU A 263 -26.19 -15.16 -2.94
CA GLU A 263 -26.18 -15.82 -4.25
C GLU A 263 -25.31 -15.08 -5.28
N GLY A 264 -25.26 -13.74 -5.22
CA GLY A 264 -24.44 -12.91 -6.10
C GLY A 264 -22.93 -13.20 -6.01
N LEU A 265 -22.44 -13.69 -4.87
CA LEU A 265 -21.04 -14.10 -4.70
C LEU A 265 -20.75 -15.49 -5.32
N ASN A 266 -21.75 -16.34 -5.49
CA ASN A 266 -21.52 -17.66 -6.11
C ASN A 266 -21.10 -17.58 -7.57
N ASN A 267 -21.47 -16.51 -8.26
CA ASN A 267 -21.15 -16.26 -9.66
C ASN A 267 -19.88 -15.41 -9.84
N PHE A 268 -19.31 -14.94 -8.75
CA PHE A 268 -18.06 -14.17 -8.78
C PHE A 268 -16.89 -15.14 -8.69
N ASP A 269 -15.98 -15.06 -9.65
CA ASP A 269 -14.78 -15.89 -9.64
C ASP A 269 -13.84 -15.36 -8.53
N SER A 270 -13.62 -16.18 -7.48
CA SER A 270 -12.76 -15.81 -6.34
C SER A 270 -11.31 -15.52 -6.72
N ASP A 271 -10.87 -16.03 -7.89
CA ASP A 271 -9.52 -15.79 -8.39
C ASP A 271 -9.44 -14.50 -9.23
N ASN A 272 -10.58 -13.83 -9.44
CA ASN A 272 -10.66 -12.64 -10.28
C ASN A 272 -10.53 -11.37 -9.41
N ILE A 273 -9.32 -10.83 -9.38
CA ILE A 273 -9.03 -9.53 -8.77
C ILE A 273 -9.41 -8.45 -9.79
N ILE A 274 -10.41 -7.64 -9.47
CA ILE A 274 -10.78 -6.48 -10.29
C ILE A 274 -9.90 -5.32 -9.88
N ARG A 275 -9.03 -4.88 -10.79
CA ARG A 275 -8.29 -3.64 -10.57
C ARG A 275 -9.27 -2.48 -10.55
N ARG A 276 -9.11 -1.64 -9.55
CA ARG A 276 -9.74 -0.34 -9.52
C ARG A 276 -9.41 0.33 -10.86
N SER A 277 -10.40 0.52 -11.74
CA SER A 277 -10.19 1.27 -12.98
C SER A 277 -9.56 2.60 -12.61
N ASP A 278 -8.53 3.03 -13.38
CA ASP A 278 -7.87 4.32 -13.27
C ASP A 278 -8.88 5.46 -13.48
N HIS A 279 -9.79 5.63 -12.54
CA HIS A 279 -10.40 6.93 -12.36
C HIS A 279 -9.26 7.83 -11.94
N VAL A 280 -8.71 8.53 -12.95
CA VAL A 280 -7.87 9.69 -12.75
C VAL A 280 -8.54 10.50 -11.65
N VAL A 281 -8.10 10.32 -10.42
CA VAL A 281 -8.36 11.23 -9.34
C VAL A 281 -7.68 12.50 -9.83
N LYS A 282 -8.46 13.41 -10.40
CA LYS A 282 -8.03 14.78 -10.57
C LYS A 282 -7.61 15.18 -9.17
N ASN A 283 -6.30 15.27 -9.00
CA ASN A 283 -5.69 15.89 -7.83
C ASN A 283 -6.14 17.35 -7.81
N ASP A 284 -7.33 17.60 -7.31
CA ASP A 284 -7.61 18.85 -6.64
C ASP A 284 -6.72 18.80 -5.39
N ILE A 285 -5.54 19.40 -5.55
CA ILE A 285 -4.67 19.82 -4.46
C ILE A 285 -5.45 20.91 -3.71
N SER A 286 -6.50 20.51 -3.01
CA SER A 286 -7.08 21.29 -1.94
C SER A 286 -6.40 20.80 -0.66
N ASN A 287 -5.60 21.71 -0.09
CA ASN A 287 -5.00 21.63 1.23
C ASN A 287 -6.05 21.29 2.30
N GLU A 288 -6.46 20.07 2.42
CA GLU A 288 -7.04 19.53 3.65
C GLU A 288 -5.93 18.83 4.46
N TYR A 289 -5.02 19.64 5.00
CA TYR A 289 -4.44 19.28 6.28
C TYR A 289 -5.61 19.00 7.21
N ASP A 290 -5.63 17.81 7.78
CA ASP A 290 -6.67 17.37 8.72
C ASP A 290 -6.82 18.46 9.80
N LEU A 291 -7.86 19.30 9.65
CA LEU A 291 -8.18 20.40 10.57
C LEU A 291 -8.42 19.91 12.01
N SER A 292 -8.55 18.59 12.22
CA SER A 292 -8.61 18.00 13.56
C SER A 292 -7.34 18.25 14.38
N ILE A 293 -6.19 18.54 13.73
CA ILE A 293 -4.95 18.92 14.41
C ILE A 293 -4.96 20.40 14.81
N ALA A 294 -5.72 21.23 14.09
CA ALA A 294 -5.80 22.66 14.36
C ALA A 294 -6.77 22.99 15.50
N GLU A 295 -7.84 22.23 15.70
CA GLU A 295 -8.81 22.47 16.78
C GLU A 295 -8.22 22.19 18.16
N ASP A 296 -7.29 21.23 18.30
CA ASP A 296 -6.63 20.91 19.56
C ASP A 296 -5.61 21.99 20.00
N LEU A 297 -5.23 22.92 19.11
CA LEU A 297 -4.29 24.02 19.40
C LEU A 297 -4.98 25.32 19.85
N THR A 298 -6.29 25.47 19.65
CA THR A 298 -7.02 26.71 19.97
C THR A 298 -7.68 26.71 21.34
N GLU A 299 -7.82 25.56 22.01
CA GLU A 299 -8.54 25.48 23.31
C GLU A 299 -7.71 25.73 24.58
N LYS A 300 -6.42 26.09 24.47
CA LYS A 300 -5.60 26.40 25.68
C LYS A 300 -4.82 27.70 25.57
N GLN A 301 -5.52 28.83 25.46
CA GLN A 301 -4.98 30.07 25.96
C GLN A 301 -5.52 30.30 27.38
N PRO A 302 -4.67 30.43 28.40
CA PRO A 302 -5.14 30.82 29.74
C PRO A 302 -5.62 32.26 29.69
N LYS A 303 -6.87 32.50 30.13
CA LYS A 303 -7.36 33.85 30.41
C LYS A 303 -6.48 34.43 31.53
N MET A 304 -5.63 35.36 31.17
CA MET A 304 -5.02 36.25 32.16
C MET A 304 -6.10 37.21 32.67
N HIS A 305 -6.32 37.16 33.98
CA HIS A 305 -6.95 38.21 34.74
C HIS A 305 -5.88 39.14 35.28
#